data_da184fa276e02ea76d2e6785c4611d9e
#
_entry.id   da184fa276e02ea76d2e6785c4611d9e
#
_cell.length_a   1.000
_cell.length_b   1.000
_cell.length_c   1.000
_cell.angle_alpha   90.00
_cell.angle_beta   90.00
_cell.angle_gamma   90.00
#
_symmetry.space_group_name_H-M   'P 1'
#
loop_
_entity.id
_entity.type
_entity.pdbx_description
1 polymer ?
#
loop_
_entity_poly.entity_id
_entity_poly.type
_entity_poly.pdbx_seq_one_letter_code
_entity_poly.pdbx_strand_id
1 'polypeptide(L)'
;MNPICSLAELNENLVPFTARQVTSKLIWRAEDSLNIEVLQKACSYIIDSASSSSHKIFHAERYGGSGIQRNGGGARCGFDGSYQIKGMGTNPLVGKGTDGRHSNGALGAIHAIYEALWGEVLAQILPYGAVRARAVLLTDIYTDKAFDRPHGKSRRALLVREPVIRPAHFERAPYFRPQPEYVTQLVHDARRVRSVIHMLPGNLPVPPEGVSEEAQRDHRVYCIEGLCELARREAWQMAFCRTRFLRLTTSPSNIAIDGRLMDFNGLSCLFPGDYPDDFGYRLR
;
A
#
# COMPACT_ATOMS: atom_id res chain seq x y z
N MET A 1 15.04 -22.87 -2.05
CA MET A 1 14.50 -21.55 -1.73
C MET A 1 13.14 -21.75 -1.11
N ASN A 2 12.90 -21.29 0.10
CA ASN A 2 11.55 -21.26 0.63
C ASN A 2 10.70 -20.32 -0.23
N PRO A 3 9.46 -20.68 -0.57
CA PRO A 3 8.60 -19.80 -1.34
C PRO A 3 8.44 -18.49 -0.59
N ILE A 4 8.43 -17.39 -1.34
CA ILE A 4 8.07 -16.06 -0.80
C ILE A 4 6.71 -16.23 -0.11
N CYS A 5 6.66 -15.89 1.17
CA CYS A 5 5.44 -15.93 1.95
C CYS A 5 4.38 -15.03 1.30
N SER A 6 3.16 -15.48 1.23
CA SER A 6 2.06 -14.64 0.76
C SER A 6 1.59 -13.70 1.87
N LEU A 7 0.95 -12.57 1.51
CA LEU A 7 0.35 -11.68 2.50
C LEU A 7 -0.64 -12.40 3.43
N ALA A 8 -1.32 -13.43 2.93
CA ALA A 8 -2.25 -14.24 3.70
C ALA A 8 -1.59 -15.00 4.86
N GLU A 9 -0.29 -15.29 4.77
CA GLU A 9 0.44 -15.99 5.83
C GLU A 9 0.84 -15.06 6.99
N LEU A 10 0.81 -13.75 6.80
CA LEU A 10 1.02 -12.76 7.85
C LEU A 10 -0.25 -12.56 8.71
N ASN A 11 -0.83 -13.62 9.24
CA ASN A 11 -2.14 -13.62 9.91
C ASN A 11 -2.28 -12.55 11.02
N GLU A 12 -1.24 -12.33 11.82
CA GLU A 12 -1.25 -11.33 12.90
C GLU A 12 -1.27 -9.87 12.38
N ASN A 13 -0.98 -9.69 11.11
CA ASN A 13 -1.06 -8.39 10.44
C ASN A 13 -2.44 -8.15 9.80
N LEU A 14 -3.34 -9.14 9.82
CA LEU A 14 -4.62 -9.07 9.14
C LEU A 14 -5.76 -8.87 10.14
N VAL A 15 -6.44 -7.73 10.06
CA VAL A 15 -7.55 -7.36 10.94
C VAL A 15 -8.86 -7.44 10.17
N PRO A 16 -9.77 -8.37 10.53
CA PRO A 16 -11.02 -8.53 9.81
C PRO A 16 -11.95 -7.32 10.00
N PHE A 17 -12.65 -6.96 8.94
CA PHE A 17 -13.74 -5.99 8.94
C PHE A 17 -14.76 -6.33 7.87
N THR A 18 -15.97 -5.84 8.03
CA THR A 18 -17.07 -6.07 7.09
C THR A 18 -17.22 -4.89 6.14
N ALA A 19 -17.37 -5.16 4.85
CA ALA A 19 -17.73 -4.18 3.84
C ALA A 19 -18.99 -4.62 3.09
N ARG A 20 -19.75 -3.65 2.57
CA ARG A 20 -21.01 -3.86 1.84
C ARG A 20 -20.80 -3.69 0.35
N GLN A 21 -21.47 -4.51 -0.42
CA GLN A 21 -21.42 -4.46 -1.87
C GLN A 21 -22.03 -3.15 -2.38
N VAL A 22 -21.42 -2.58 -3.40
CA VAL A 22 -21.88 -1.37 -4.08
C VAL A 22 -21.89 -1.57 -5.59
N THR A 23 -22.74 -0.81 -6.28
CA THR A 23 -22.68 -0.75 -7.74
C THR A 23 -21.39 -0.08 -8.17
N SER A 24 -20.72 -0.69 -9.13
CA SER A 24 -19.52 -0.12 -9.72
C SER A 24 -19.46 -0.38 -11.24
N LYS A 25 -18.67 0.45 -11.92
CA LYS A 25 -18.34 0.29 -13.33
C LYS A 25 -16.83 0.17 -13.47
N LEU A 26 -16.36 -0.86 -14.15
CA LEU A 26 -14.95 -0.97 -14.56
C LEU A 26 -14.66 0.16 -15.56
N ILE A 27 -13.62 0.97 -15.27
CA ILE A 27 -13.16 2.04 -16.18
C ILE A 27 -11.77 1.74 -16.74
N TRP A 28 -11.01 0.87 -16.10
CA TRP A 28 -9.71 0.43 -16.58
C TRP A 28 -9.31 -0.91 -15.96
N ARG A 29 -8.59 -1.74 -16.72
CA ARG A 29 -7.94 -2.99 -16.28
C ARG A 29 -6.56 -3.15 -16.92
N ALA A 30 -5.63 -3.78 -16.21
CA ALA A 30 -4.26 -3.99 -16.67
C ALA A 30 -4.15 -5.07 -17.76
N GLU A 31 -5.01 -6.06 -17.74
CA GLU A 31 -4.97 -7.22 -18.63
C GLU A 31 -6.36 -7.55 -19.14
N ASP A 32 -6.48 -7.80 -20.44
CA ASP A 32 -7.76 -8.16 -21.06
C ASP A 32 -8.28 -9.54 -20.63
N SER A 33 -7.39 -10.42 -20.15
CA SER A 33 -7.73 -11.73 -19.60
C SER A 33 -8.51 -11.68 -18.28
N LEU A 34 -8.49 -10.56 -17.55
CA LEU A 34 -9.24 -10.41 -16.31
C LEU A 34 -10.74 -10.38 -16.60
N ASN A 35 -11.46 -11.36 -16.03
CA ASN A 35 -12.92 -11.40 -16.14
C ASN A 35 -13.56 -10.26 -15.35
N ILE A 36 -14.26 -9.37 -16.05
CA ILE A 36 -14.85 -8.14 -15.51
C ILE A 36 -15.87 -8.44 -14.42
N GLU A 37 -16.77 -9.40 -14.67
CA GLU A 37 -17.85 -9.74 -13.73
C GLU A 37 -17.30 -10.33 -12.44
N VAL A 38 -16.32 -11.23 -12.55
CA VAL A 38 -15.63 -11.83 -11.41
C VAL A 38 -14.94 -10.74 -10.57
N LEU A 39 -14.23 -9.84 -11.24
CA LEU A 39 -13.49 -8.75 -10.57
C LEU A 39 -14.46 -7.79 -9.86
N GLN A 40 -15.53 -7.35 -10.55
CA GLN A 40 -16.52 -6.47 -9.93
C GLN A 40 -17.23 -7.14 -8.75
N LYS A 41 -17.62 -8.40 -8.88
CA LYS A 41 -18.22 -9.18 -7.79
C LYS A 41 -17.27 -9.33 -6.60
N ALA A 42 -15.99 -9.52 -6.83
CA ALA A 42 -14.99 -9.69 -5.78
C ALA A 42 -14.62 -8.37 -5.07
N CYS A 43 -14.57 -7.25 -5.79
CA CYS A 43 -13.90 -6.02 -5.36
C CYS A 43 -14.82 -4.81 -5.15
N SER A 44 -16.11 -4.86 -5.54
CA SER A 44 -17.04 -3.71 -5.41
C SER A 44 -17.65 -3.60 -4.02
N TYR A 45 -16.83 -3.26 -3.02
CA TYR A 45 -17.25 -3.20 -1.62
C TYR A 45 -16.74 -1.91 -0.94
N ILE A 46 -17.59 -1.31 -0.08
CA ILE A 46 -17.29 -0.12 0.72
C ILE A 46 -17.81 -0.32 2.15
N ILE A 47 -17.06 0.18 3.13
CA ILE A 47 -17.38 0.00 4.57
C ILE A 47 -18.61 0.83 4.96
N ASP A 48 -18.67 2.06 4.51
CA ASP A 48 -19.64 3.09 4.91
C ASP A 48 -20.90 3.15 4.03
N SER A 49 -21.14 2.13 3.22
CA SER A 49 -22.36 2.04 2.43
C SER A 49 -23.51 1.45 3.24
N ALA A 50 -24.64 2.18 3.29
CA ALA A 50 -25.88 1.71 3.92
C ALA A 50 -26.81 0.94 2.96
N SER A 51 -26.50 0.90 1.65
CA SER A 51 -27.46 0.61 0.59
C SER A 51 -27.60 -0.87 0.20
N SER A 52 -26.78 -1.79 0.72
CA SER A 52 -26.82 -3.20 0.32
C SER A 52 -26.94 -4.15 1.50
N SER A 53 -27.73 -5.23 1.32
CA SER A 53 -27.78 -6.37 2.25
C SER A 53 -26.60 -7.33 2.07
N SER A 54 -25.95 -7.33 0.89
CA SER A 54 -24.79 -8.17 0.63
C SER A 54 -23.54 -7.60 1.29
N HIS A 55 -22.85 -8.43 2.05
CA HIS A 55 -21.62 -8.05 2.74
C HIS A 55 -20.56 -9.12 2.58
N LYS A 56 -19.28 -8.71 2.72
CA LYS A 56 -18.11 -9.60 2.66
C LYS A 56 -17.11 -9.17 3.73
N ILE A 57 -16.37 -10.14 4.27
CA ILE A 57 -15.27 -9.88 5.18
C ILE A 57 -14.01 -9.63 4.35
N PHE A 58 -13.33 -8.54 4.70
CA PHE A 58 -12.01 -8.16 4.23
C PHE A 58 -11.06 -8.05 5.43
N HIS A 59 -9.78 -7.97 5.16
CA HIS A 59 -8.75 -7.79 6.16
C HIS A 59 -7.98 -6.49 5.92
N ALA A 60 -7.90 -5.65 6.95
CA ALA A 60 -7.04 -4.48 6.96
C ALA A 60 -5.61 -4.90 7.33
N GLU A 61 -4.62 -4.41 6.61
CA GLU A 61 -3.21 -4.77 6.79
C GLU A 61 -2.57 -3.89 7.86
N ARG A 62 -2.19 -4.48 8.99
CA ARG A 62 -1.42 -3.80 10.05
C ARG A 62 0.04 -3.71 9.64
N TYR A 63 0.58 -2.50 9.70
CA TYR A 63 2.00 -2.24 9.53
C TYR A 63 2.42 -0.93 10.19
N GLY A 64 3.74 -0.74 10.33
CA GLY A 64 4.34 0.46 10.90
C GLY A 64 5.05 1.31 9.86
N GLY A 65 6.19 1.86 10.24
CA GLY A 65 7.17 2.44 9.32
C GLY A 65 6.90 3.84 8.79
N SER A 66 5.83 4.53 9.20
CA SER A 66 5.60 5.92 8.83
C SER A 66 5.55 6.81 10.07
N GLY A 67 6.67 7.45 10.41
CA GLY A 67 6.89 8.12 11.69
C GLY A 67 5.86 9.15 12.13
N ILE A 68 5.15 9.80 11.21
CA ILE A 68 4.18 10.86 11.52
C ILE A 68 2.71 10.46 11.34
N GLN A 69 2.43 9.35 10.67
CA GLN A 69 1.07 8.90 10.48
C GLN A 69 0.56 8.14 11.70
N ARG A 70 -0.66 8.46 12.11
CA ARG A 70 -1.30 7.90 13.31
C ARG A 70 -2.11 6.64 13.03
N ASN A 71 -2.15 6.18 11.81
CA ASN A 71 -2.82 4.95 11.40
C ASN A 71 -1.99 3.71 11.77
N GLY A 72 -2.67 2.58 11.98
CA GLY A 72 -2.05 1.30 12.32
C GLY A 72 -1.68 0.44 11.11
N GLY A 73 -1.73 1.01 9.90
CA GLY A 73 -1.48 0.32 8.65
C GLY A 73 -2.31 0.85 7.50
N GLY A 74 -2.79 -0.03 6.63
CA GLY A 74 -3.61 0.28 5.46
C GLY A 74 -5.02 0.73 5.79
N ALA A 75 -5.18 1.90 6.40
CA ALA A 75 -6.41 2.42 7.00
C ALA A 75 -7.59 2.65 6.03
N ARG A 76 -7.37 2.53 4.73
CA ARG A 76 -8.40 2.66 3.66
C ARG A 76 -8.39 1.49 2.68
N CYS A 77 -7.65 0.45 3.00
CA CYS A 77 -7.48 -0.72 2.14
C CYS A 77 -8.10 -1.96 2.80
N GLY A 78 -8.49 -2.90 1.95
CA GLY A 78 -8.91 -4.24 2.37
C GLY A 78 -8.31 -5.30 1.47
N PHE A 79 -7.94 -6.41 2.07
CA PHE A 79 -7.43 -7.60 1.41
C PHE A 79 -8.49 -8.72 1.52
N ASP A 80 -8.80 -9.39 0.42
CA ASP A 80 -9.83 -10.43 0.36
C ASP A 80 -9.28 -11.85 0.21
N GLY A 81 -7.96 -12.00 0.25
CA GLY A 81 -7.24 -13.25 -0.03
C GLY A 81 -6.60 -13.28 -1.42
N SER A 82 -7.10 -12.50 -2.37
CA SER A 82 -6.62 -12.44 -3.75
C SER A 82 -6.24 -11.04 -4.20
N TYR A 83 -7.00 -10.04 -3.78
CA TYR A 83 -6.83 -8.65 -4.18
C TYR A 83 -6.69 -7.72 -2.98
N GLN A 84 -5.89 -6.68 -3.14
CA GLN A 84 -5.90 -5.52 -2.26
C GLN A 84 -6.74 -4.42 -2.91
N ILE A 85 -7.76 -3.93 -2.20
CA ILE A 85 -8.65 -2.88 -2.68
C ILE A 85 -8.41 -1.61 -1.87
N LYS A 86 -8.07 -0.49 -2.51
CA LYS A 86 -7.86 0.82 -1.89
C LYS A 86 -9.06 1.72 -2.16
N GLY A 87 -9.50 2.46 -1.15
CA GLY A 87 -10.64 3.38 -1.24
C GLY A 87 -11.94 2.84 -0.63
N MET A 88 -11.86 1.76 0.14
CA MET A 88 -13.03 1.07 0.72
C MET A 88 -13.74 1.85 1.83
N GLY A 89 -13.13 2.90 2.38
CA GLY A 89 -13.64 3.61 3.55
C GLY A 89 -12.77 3.41 4.78
N THR A 90 -13.25 3.89 5.92
CA THR A 90 -12.56 3.90 7.21
C THR A 90 -12.60 2.51 7.85
N ASN A 91 -11.49 1.80 7.82
CA ASN A 91 -11.34 0.50 8.46
C ASN A 91 -10.79 0.61 9.91
N PRO A 92 -10.71 -0.50 10.69
CA PRO A 92 -10.26 -0.48 12.09
C PRO A 92 -8.86 0.12 12.35
N LEU A 93 -8.05 0.31 11.33
CA LEU A 93 -6.68 0.83 11.46
C LEU A 93 -6.58 2.36 11.40
N VAL A 94 -7.67 3.08 11.26
CA VAL A 94 -7.68 4.54 11.38
C VAL A 94 -7.44 4.91 12.84
N GLY A 95 -6.34 5.60 13.11
CA GLY A 95 -5.94 6.01 14.46
C GLY A 95 -6.67 7.25 14.95
N LYS A 96 -6.77 7.39 16.28
CA LYS A 96 -7.23 8.63 16.91
C LYS A 96 -6.34 9.80 16.54
N GLY A 97 -6.95 10.91 16.15
CA GLY A 97 -6.26 12.15 15.78
C GLY A 97 -5.58 12.08 14.41
N THR A 98 -5.93 11.11 13.58
CA THR A 98 -5.59 11.13 12.15
C THR A 98 -6.30 12.31 11.50
N ASP A 99 -5.58 13.04 10.65
CA ASP A 99 -6.15 14.20 9.94
C ASP A 99 -7.30 13.79 8.99
N GLY A 100 -8.13 14.78 8.65
CA GLY A 100 -9.34 14.54 7.85
C GLY A 100 -9.09 14.00 6.43
N ARG A 101 -7.87 14.16 5.90
CA ARG A 101 -7.50 13.65 4.57
C ARG A 101 -7.17 12.16 4.59
N HIS A 102 -6.64 11.66 5.72
CA HIS A 102 -6.22 10.28 5.90
C HIS A 102 -7.23 9.44 6.70
N SER A 103 -8.26 10.07 7.27
CA SER A 103 -9.25 9.40 8.13
C SER A 103 -10.53 8.97 7.42
N ASN A 104 -10.88 9.55 6.27
CA ASN A 104 -12.14 9.23 5.60
C ASN A 104 -12.12 7.94 4.78
N GLY A 105 -10.95 7.39 4.52
CA GLY A 105 -10.77 6.13 3.79
C GLY A 105 -11.18 6.14 2.31
N ALA A 106 -11.73 7.25 1.80
CA ALA A 106 -12.17 7.35 0.43
C ALA A 106 -11.00 7.56 -0.55
N LEU A 107 -11.20 7.15 -1.80
CA LEU A 107 -10.31 7.42 -2.92
C LEU A 107 -11.13 8.06 -4.04
N GLY A 108 -10.76 9.28 -4.45
CA GLY A 108 -11.38 9.97 -5.58
C GLY A 108 -10.98 9.31 -6.91
N ALA A 109 -11.87 9.39 -7.91
CA ALA A 109 -11.67 8.76 -9.21
C ALA A 109 -10.36 9.22 -9.89
N ILE A 110 -10.06 10.52 -9.84
CA ILE A 110 -8.84 11.09 -10.44
C ILE A 110 -7.59 10.47 -9.81
N HIS A 111 -7.56 10.34 -8.48
CA HIS A 111 -6.42 9.73 -7.78
C HIS A 111 -6.27 8.24 -8.08
N ALA A 112 -7.39 7.51 -8.22
CA ALA A 112 -7.33 6.10 -8.61
C ALA A 112 -6.76 5.91 -10.02
N ILE A 113 -7.20 6.73 -10.98
CA ILE A 113 -6.70 6.74 -12.35
C ILE A 113 -5.22 7.14 -12.38
N TYR A 114 -4.86 8.21 -11.67
CA TYR A 114 -3.49 8.70 -11.59
C TYR A 114 -2.54 7.62 -11.04
N GLU A 115 -2.93 6.95 -9.95
CA GLU A 115 -2.14 5.87 -9.36
C GLU A 115 -2.02 4.66 -10.31
N ALA A 116 -3.08 4.32 -11.03
CA ALA A 116 -3.04 3.24 -12.01
C ALA A 116 -2.12 3.57 -13.20
N LEU A 117 -2.24 4.77 -13.77
CA LEU A 117 -1.39 5.21 -14.89
C LEU A 117 0.08 5.22 -14.51
N TRP A 118 0.42 5.84 -13.37
CA TRP A 118 1.81 5.86 -12.92
C TRP A 118 2.32 4.48 -12.53
N GLY A 119 1.47 3.63 -11.97
CA GLY A 119 1.82 2.23 -11.70
C GLY A 119 2.25 1.49 -12.96
N GLU A 120 1.53 1.67 -14.07
CA GLU A 120 1.87 1.08 -15.38
C GLU A 120 3.17 1.66 -15.95
N VAL A 121 3.29 2.98 -15.98
CA VAL A 121 4.50 3.65 -16.50
C VAL A 121 5.72 3.24 -15.69
N LEU A 122 5.65 3.33 -14.37
CA LEU A 122 6.78 3.05 -13.50
C LEU A 122 7.15 1.56 -13.45
N ALA A 123 6.18 0.67 -13.64
CA ALA A 123 6.46 -0.76 -13.76
C ALA A 123 7.35 -1.08 -14.97
N GLN A 124 7.28 -0.27 -16.05
CA GLN A 124 8.06 -0.46 -17.26
C GLN A 124 9.43 0.22 -17.21
N ILE A 125 9.54 1.37 -16.54
CA ILE A 125 10.74 2.20 -16.63
C ILE A 125 11.65 2.10 -15.40
N LEU A 126 11.13 1.75 -14.23
CA LEU A 126 11.94 1.65 -13.02
C LEU A 126 12.83 0.40 -13.03
N PRO A 127 14.06 0.48 -12.48
CA PRO A 127 15.00 -0.65 -12.47
C PRO A 127 14.45 -1.94 -11.83
N TYR A 128 13.64 -1.79 -10.79
CA TYR A 128 12.96 -2.92 -10.11
C TYR A 128 11.44 -2.87 -10.28
N GLY A 129 10.93 -1.97 -11.12
CA GLY A 129 9.51 -1.84 -11.41
C GLY A 129 8.68 -1.23 -10.28
N ALA A 130 7.38 -1.39 -10.42
CA ALA A 130 6.35 -0.90 -9.51
C ALA A 130 5.25 -1.94 -9.28
N VAL A 131 4.56 -1.84 -8.16
CA VAL A 131 3.35 -2.61 -7.89
C VAL A 131 2.23 -2.06 -8.75
N ARG A 132 1.75 -2.89 -9.69
CA ARG A 132 0.73 -2.48 -10.66
C ARG A 132 -0.67 -2.53 -10.08
N ALA A 133 -1.49 -1.59 -10.49
CA ALA A 133 -2.93 -1.75 -10.36
C ALA A 133 -3.43 -2.90 -11.26
N ARG A 134 -4.47 -3.58 -10.86
CA ARG A 134 -5.17 -4.60 -11.69
C ARG A 134 -6.39 -4.01 -12.36
N ALA A 135 -7.10 -3.11 -11.66
CA ALA A 135 -8.28 -2.44 -12.18
C ALA A 135 -8.61 -1.16 -11.40
N VAL A 136 -9.40 -0.30 -12.05
CA VAL A 136 -10.08 0.83 -11.42
C VAL A 136 -11.58 0.67 -11.61
N LEU A 137 -12.30 0.61 -10.48
CA LEU A 137 -13.75 0.50 -10.42
C LEU A 137 -14.33 1.84 -9.96
N LEU A 138 -15.21 2.44 -10.74
CA LEU A 138 -15.88 3.69 -10.42
C LEU A 138 -17.22 3.39 -9.77
N THR A 139 -17.45 3.87 -8.56
CA THR A 139 -18.71 3.66 -7.83
C THR A 139 -19.71 4.76 -8.13
N ASP A 140 -20.98 4.59 -7.76
CA ASP A 140 -22.00 5.63 -7.83
C ASP A 140 -22.05 6.52 -6.58
N ILE A 141 -21.09 6.35 -5.66
CA ILE A 141 -21.00 7.11 -4.42
C ILE A 141 -20.07 8.30 -4.59
N TYR A 142 -20.44 9.41 -3.97
CA TYR A 142 -19.66 10.64 -3.96
C TYR A 142 -19.08 10.89 -2.56
N THR A 143 -17.94 11.58 -2.53
CA THR A 143 -17.31 12.05 -1.28
C THR A 143 -17.11 13.57 -1.36
N ASP A 144 -17.43 14.24 -0.27
CA ASP A 144 -17.25 15.69 -0.13
C ASP A 144 -15.81 16.07 0.23
N LYS A 145 -14.98 15.08 0.60
CA LYS A 145 -13.61 15.28 1.08
C LYS A 145 -12.57 14.70 0.11
N ALA A 146 -12.80 14.86 -1.19
CA ALA A 146 -11.80 14.45 -2.15
C ALA A 146 -10.63 15.44 -2.14
N PHE A 147 -9.43 14.88 -2.12
CA PHE A 147 -8.18 15.65 -2.11
C PHE A 147 -8.03 16.58 -3.33
N ASP A 148 -8.61 16.18 -4.45
CA ASP A 148 -8.54 16.83 -5.74
C ASP A 148 -9.56 17.97 -5.94
N ARG A 149 -10.57 18.06 -5.05
CA ARG A 149 -11.59 19.11 -5.10
C ARG A 149 -11.95 19.59 -3.70
N PRO A 150 -11.23 20.55 -3.13
CA PRO A 150 -11.46 21.01 -1.77
C PRO A 150 -12.86 21.60 -1.54
N HIS A 151 -13.59 21.97 -2.61
CA HIS A 151 -14.93 22.58 -2.58
C HIS A 151 -15.98 21.86 -3.43
N GLY A 152 -15.76 20.57 -3.77
CA GLY A 152 -16.70 19.84 -4.61
C GLY A 152 -16.80 18.35 -4.28
N LYS A 153 -17.91 17.74 -4.69
CA LYS A 153 -18.10 16.28 -4.59
C LYS A 153 -17.24 15.58 -5.64
N SER A 154 -16.44 14.61 -5.22
CA SER A 154 -15.72 13.72 -6.12
C SER A 154 -16.37 12.35 -6.11
N ARG A 155 -16.44 11.71 -7.27
CA ARG A 155 -16.91 10.33 -7.39
C ARG A 155 -15.86 9.39 -6.79
N ARG A 156 -16.29 8.46 -5.94
CA ARG A 156 -15.38 7.47 -5.33
C ARG A 156 -15.02 6.39 -6.33
N ALA A 157 -13.79 5.94 -6.24
CA ALA A 157 -13.31 4.79 -6.97
C ALA A 157 -12.65 3.77 -6.02
N LEU A 158 -12.57 2.54 -6.48
CA LEU A 158 -11.84 1.46 -5.85
C LEU A 158 -10.68 1.10 -6.77
N LEU A 159 -9.46 1.18 -6.24
CA LEU A 159 -8.26 0.76 -6.92
C LEU A 159 -7.93 -0.66 -6.49
N VAL A 160 -8.05 -1.59 -7.43
CA VAL A 160 -7.70 -3.01 -7.22
C VAL A 160 -6.25 -3.22 -7.61
N ARG A 161 -5.47 -3.86 -6.76
CA ARG A 161 -4.07 -4.16 -7.02
C ARG A 161 -3.66 -5.52 -6.46
N GLU A 162 -2.49 -6.00 -6.84
CA GLU A 162 -1.93 -7.20 -6.25
C GLU A 162 -1.60 -6.96 -4.77
N PRO A 163 -1.82 -7.93 -3.89
CA PRO A 163 -1.36 -7.88 -2.52
C PRO A 163 0.16 -8.08 -2.48
N VAL A 164 0.86 -7.27 -1.68
CA VAL A 164 2.31 -7.37 -1.51
C VAL A 164 2.71 -7.31 -0.05
N ILE A 165 3.75 -8.04 0.30
CA ILE A 165 4.43 -7.86 1.58
C ILE A 165 5.29 -6.60 1.50
N ARG A 166 5.34 -5.82 2.59
CA ARG A 166 6.09 -4.58 2.72
C ARG A 166 7.05 -4.67 3.89
N PRO A 167 8.20 -3.99 3.88
CA PRO A 167 9.05 -3.87 5.07
C PRO A 167 8.28 -3.40 6.30
N ALA A 168 7.33 -2.47 6.11
CA ALA A 168 6.48 -1.95 7.17
C ALA A 168 5.65 -3.01 7.92
N HIS A 169 5.36 -4.18 7.34
CA HIS A 169 4.67 -5.28 8.04
C HIS A 169 5.50 -5.79 9.23
N PHE A 170 6.81 -5.67 9.17
CA PHE A 170 7.76 -6.11 10.21
C PHE A 170 8.16 -4.99 11.17
N GLU A 171 7.61 -3.78 10.99
CA GLU A 171 7.90 -2.62 11.81
C GLU A 171 6.76 -2.29 12.77
N ARG A 172 7.10 -1.64 13.89
CA ARG A 172 6.13 -1.15 14.86
C ARG A 172 5.44 0.13 14.36
N ALA A 173 4.19 0.32 14.82
CA ALA A 173 3.41 1.54 14.65
C ALA A 173 3.32 2.34 15.97
N PRO A 174 4.40 3.01 16.43
CA PRO A 174 4.49 3.57 17.78
C PRO A 174 3.51 4.72 18.03
N TYR A 175 3.08 5.41 16.97
CA TYR A 175 2.15 6.54 17.06
C TYR A 175 0.68 6.14 16.87
N PHE A 176 0.42 4.90 16.53
CA PHE A 176 -0.95 4.40 16.37
C PHE A 176 -1.67 4.35 17.72
N ARG A 177 -2.85 4.93 17.75
CA ARG A 177 -3.79 4.84 18.88
C ARG A 177 -5.13 4.37 18.34
N PRO A 178 -5.52 3.11 18.58
CA PRO A 178 -6.78 2.57 18.09
C PRO A 178 -7.99 3.39 18.51
N GLN A 179 -9.06 3.36 17.73
CA GLN A 179 -10.36 3.82 18.17
C GLN A 179 -10.85 2.99 19.37
N PRO A 180 -11.71 3.52 20.25
CA PRO A 180 -12.10 2.86 21.51
C PRO A 180 -12.60 1.43 21.34
N GLU A 181 -13.38 1.20 20.29
CA GLU A 181 -13.98 -0.11 19.97
C GLU A 181 -12.96 -1.17 19.56
N TYR A 182 -11.77 -0.76 19.12
CA TYR A 182 -10.72 -1.66 18.65
C TYR A 182 -9.51 -1.77 19.59
N VAL A 183 -9.52 -1.08 20.75
CA VAL A 183 -8.36 -1.04 21.66
C VAL A 183 -7.94 -2.45 22.09
N THR A 184 -8.87 -3.29 22.55
CA THR A 184 -8.57 -4.64 23.01
C THR A 184 -7.87 -5.49 21.96
N GLN A 185 -8.29 -5.35 20.70
CA GLN A 185 -7.75 -6.13 19.58
C GLN A 185 -6.41 -5.57 19.08
N LEU A 186 -6.21 -4.24 19.11
CA LEU A 186 -5.13 -3.60 18.36
C LEU A 186 -4.02 -2.99 19.20
N VAL A 187 -4.13 -2.97 20.54
CA VAL A 187 -3.15 -2.30 21.40
C VAL A 187 -1.78 -2.99 21.44
N HIS A 188 -1.71 -4.30 21.22
CA HIS A 188 -0.48 -5.08 21.39
C HIS A 188 0.40 -5.15 20.13
N ASP A 189 0.83 -4.00 19.63
CA ASP A 189 1.64 -3.92 18.41
C ASP A 189 3.02 -4.60 18.50
N ALA A 190 3.65 -4.58 19.67
CA ALA A 190 4.92 -5.28 19.87
C ALA A 190 4.77 -6.81 19.78
N ARG A 191 3.63 -7.37 20.21
CA ARG A 191 3.31 -8.79 20.07
C ARG A 191 3.16 -9.15 18.59
N ARG A 192 2.43 -8.35 17.83
CA ARG A 192 2.27 -8.51 16.38
C ARG A 192 3.62 -8.62 15.66
N VAL A 193 4.53 -7.66 15.90
CA VAL A 193 5.85 -7.71 15.25
C VAL A 193 6.64 -8.95 15.66
N ARG A 194 6.64 -9.32 16.95
CA ARG A 194 7.34 -10.54 17.40
C ARG A 194 6.82 -11.82 16.74
N SER A 195 5.52 -11.89 16.45
CA SER A 195 4.92 -13.08 15.84
C SER A 195 5.26 -13.25 14.36
N VAL A 196 5.60 -12.16 13.65
CA VAL A 196 5.88 -12.22 12.20
C VAL A 196 7.34 -12.00 11.83
N ILE A 197 8.18 -11.47 12.73
CA ILE A 197 9.57 -11.07 12.41
C ILE A 197 10.44 -12.23 11.91
N HIS A 198 10.16 -13.46 12.35
CA HIS A 198 10.88 -14.65 11.92
C HIS A 198 10.66 -14.97 10.42
N MET A 199 9.61 -14.42 9.82
CA MET A 199 9.31 -14.58 8.39
C MET A 199 10.08 -13.58 7.52
N LEU A 200 10.65 -12.52 8.10
CA LEU A 200 11.35 -11.47 7.36
C LEU A 200 12.46 -12.02 6.47
N PRO A 201 13.40 -12.85 6.93
CA PRO A 201 14.52 -13.30 6.10
C PRO A 201 14.09 -14.01 4.82
N GLY A 202 13.05 -14.86 4.89
CA GLY A 202 12.53 -15.60 3.74
C GLY A 202 11.80 -14.74 2.70
N ASN A 203 11.49 -13.49 3.04
CA ASN A 203 10.81 -12.54 2.15
C ASN A 203 11.77 -11.51 1.54
N LEU A 204 12.97 -11.36 2.06
CA LEU A 204 13.97 -10.42 1.55
C LEU A 204 14.50 -10.83 0.18
N PRO A 205 14.86 -9.86 -0.67
CA PRO A 205 15.42 -10.17 -1.97
C PRO A 205 16.83 -10.79 -1.83
N VAL A 206 17.13 -11.70 -2.74
CA VAL A 206 18.47 -12.30 -2.84
C VAL A 206 19.35 -11.38 -3.69
N PRO A 207 20.63 -11.13 -3.29
CA PRO A 207 21.59 -10.42 -4.11
C PRO A 207 21.79 -11.06 -5.50
N PRO A 208 22.08 -10.28 -6.55
CA PRO A 208 22.28 -10.82 -7.92
C PRO A 208 23.38 -11.86 -8.00
N GLU A 209 24.45 -11.73 -7.21
CA GLU A 209 25.56 -12.66 -7.09
C GLU A 209 25.22 -13.95 -6.31
N GLY A 210 24.03 -14.01 -5.76
CA GLY A 210 23.58 -15.10 -4.91
C GLY A 210 23.89 -14.88 -3.45
N VAL A 211 23.53 -15.85 -2.63
CA VAL A 211 23.74 -15.86 -1.17
C VAL A 211 25.17 -16.34 -0.86
N SER A 212 25.90 -15.61 0.00
CA SER A 212 27.25 -15.99 0.38
C SER A 212 27.31 -17.33 1.12
N GLU A 213 28.49 -17.97 1.16
CA GLU A 213 28.66 -19.20 1.94
C GLU A 213 28.42 -18.99 3.43
N GLU A 214 28.75 -17.82 3.96
CA GLU A 214 28.51 -17.47 5.36
C GLU A 214 27.00 -17.33 5.61
N ALA A 215 26.26 -16.64 4.76
CA ALA A 215 24.82 -16.49 4.85
C ALA A 215 24.07 -17.84 4.70
N GLN A 216 24.62 -18.81 3.98
CA GLN A 216 24.06 -20.16 3.92
C GLN A 216 24.16 -20.91 5.25
N ARG A 217 25.13 -20.55 6.10
CA ARG A 217 25.38 -21.17 7.41
C ARG A 217 24.81 -20.37 8.58
N ASP A 218 24.73 -19.04 8.45
CA ASP A 218 24.23 -18.13 9.49
C ASP A 218 23.00 -17.34 8.99
N HIS A 219 21.89 -17.62 9.62
CA HIS A 219 20.60 -16.97 9.32
C HIS A 219 20.61 -15.43 9.54
N ARG A 220 21.46 -14.94 10.43
CA ARG A 220 21.63 -13.50 10.67
C ARG A 220 22.34 -12.85 9.50
N VAL A 221 23.41 -13.47 9.00
CA VAL A 221 24.13 -13.00 7.81
C VAL A 221 23.20 -13.00 6.60
N TYR A 222 22.42 -14.08 6.42
CA TYR A 222 21.40 -14.16 5.39
C TYR A 222 20.41 -12.97 5.45
N CYS A 223 19.91 -12.65 6.65
CA CYS A 223 19.00 -11.53 6.84
C CYS A 223 19.66 -10.18 6.52
N ILE A 224 20.92 -10.00 6.94
CA ILE A 224 21.69 -8.76 6.66
C ILE A 224 21.92 -8.60 5.16
N GLU A 225 22.34 -9.63 4.44
CA GLU A 225 22.53 -9.58 2.99
C GLU A 225 21.22 -9.20 2.26
N GLY A 226 20.11 -9.80 2.65
CA GLY A 226 18.81 -9.48 2.08
C GLY A 226 18.35 -8.04 2.36
N LEU A 227 18.60 -7.51 3.57
CA LEU A 227 18.34 -6.12 3.90
C LEU A 227 19.24 -5.15 3.12
N CYS A 228 20.52 -5.49 2.95
CA CYS A 228 21.44 -4.71 2.13
C CYS A 228 20.99 -4.70 0.66
N GLU A 229 20.55 -5.83 0.13
CA GLU A 229 20.02 -5.90 -1.23
C GLU A 229 18.75 -5.08 -1.40
N LEU A 230 17.82 -5.13 -0.44
CA LEU A 230 16.62 -4.29 -0.47
C LEU A 230 17.00 -2.80 -0.46
N ALA A 231 17.91 -2.39 0.41
CA ALA A 231 18.39 -1.01 0.47
C ALA A 231 19.09 -0.58 -0.84
N ARG A 232 19.86 -1.47 -1.47
CA ARG A 232 20.50 -1.24 -2.76
C ARG A 232 19.46 -1.03 -3.86
N ARG A 233 18.42 -1.87 -3.91
CA ARG A 233 17.31 -1.74 -4.87
C ARG A 233 16.61 -0.39 -4.71
N GLU A 234 16.28 -0.04 -3.49
CA GLU A 234 15.62 1.24 -3.21
C GLU A 234 16.49 2.44 -3.60
N ALA A 235 17.77 2.42 -3.24
CA ALA A 235 18.70 3.48 -3.62
C ALA A 235 18.79 3.64 -5.15
N TRP A 236 18.79 2.54 -5.88
CA TRP A 236 18.79 2.57 -7.35
C TRP A 236 17.49 3.14 -7.92
N GLN A 237 16.34 2.69 -7.42
CA GLN A 237 15.03 3.24 -7.79
C GLN A 237 14.97 4.76 -7.56
N MET A 238 15.45 5.22 -6.42
CA MET A 238 15.45 6.64 -6.08
C MET A 238 16.41 7.45 -6.93
N ALA A 239 17.63 6.94 -7.20
CA ALA A 239 18.60 7.58 -8.10
C ALA A 239 18.02 7.71 -9.52
N PHE A 240 17.40 6.65 -10.01
CA PHE A 240 16.72 6.66 -11.31
C PHE A 240 15.61 7.73 -11.37
N CYS A 241 14.77 7.82 -10.35
CA CYS A 241 13.71 8.83 -10.28
C CYS A 241 14.29 10.25 -10.28
N ARG A 242 15.29 10.51 -9.44
CA ARG A 242 15.90 11.84 -9.31
C ARG A 242 16.56 12.32 -10.59
N THR A 243 17.25 11.44 -11.32
CA THR A 243 17.86 11.78 -12.62
C THR A 243 16.83 12.10 -13.70
N ARG A 244 15.56 11.79 -13.46
CA ARG A 244 14.42 12.10 -14.35
C ARG A 244 13.45 13.12 -13.76
N PHE A 245 13.91 13.85 -12.75
CA PHE A 245 13.12 14.88 -12.07
C PHE A 245 11.79 14.36 -11.47
N LEU A 246 11.75 13.08 -11.11
CA LEU A 246 10.60 12.48 -10.43
C LEU A 246 10.85 12.47 -8.93
N ARG A 247 9.88 12.96 -8.17
CA ARG A 247 9.85 12.86 -6.72
C ARG A 247 8.79 11.86 -6.30
N LEU A 248 9.21 10.84 -5.58
CA LEU A 248 8.37 9.84 -4.95
C LEU A 248 8.41 9.97 -3.43
N THR A 249 7.32 9.63 -2.77
CA THR A 249 7.30 9.47 -1.32
C THR A 249 7.69 8.05 -0.99
N THR A 250 8.93 7.86 -0.54
CA THR A 250 9.41 6.57 -0.07
C THR A 250 9.23 6.43 1.44
N SER A 251 8.64 5.34 1.83
CA SER A 251 8.56 4.89 3.22
C SER A 251 8.48 3.37 3.21
N PRO A 252 8.79 2.67 4.29
CA PRO A 252 8.66 1.21 4.35
C PRO A 252 7.26 0.70 4.02
N SER A 253 6.24 1.57 4.10
CA SER A 253 4.86 1.25 3.72
C SER A 253 4.54 1.48 2.24
N ASN A 254 5.42 2.15 1.49
CA ASN A 254 5.25 2.47 0.06
C ASN A 254 6.20 1.68 -0.83
N ILE A 255 6.78 0.62 -0.31
CA ILE A 255 7.71 -0.28 -0.98
C ILE A 255 7.24 -1.71 -0.75
N ALA A 256 7.27 -2.54 -1.78
CA ALA A 256 7.17 -3.98 -1.62
C ALA A 256 8.50 -4.55 -1.14
N ILE A 257 8.48 -5.67 -0.43
CA ILE A 257 9.69 -6.30 0.14
C ILE A 257 10.70 -6.72 -0.94
N ASP A 258 10.28 -6.86 -2.18
CA ASP A 258 11.13 -7.15 -3.34
C ASP A 258 11.77 -5.90 -3.98
N GLY A 259 11.50 -4.70 -3.45
CA GLY A 259 12.04 -3.42 -3.90
C GLY A 259 11.18 -2.69 -4.94
N ARG A 260 10.03 -3.21 -5.35
CA ARG A 260 9.07 -2.49 -6.20
C ARG A 260 8.42 -1.35 -5.44
N LEU A 261 8.30 -0.19 -6.10
CA LEU A 261 7.64 0.99 -5.49
C LEU A 261 6.11 0.92 -5.61
N MET A 262 5.40 1.63 -4.74
CA MET A 262 3.93 1.70 -4.74
C MET A 262 3.42 2.99 -4.11
N ASP A 263 2.11 3.25 -4.27
CA ASP A 263 1.40 4.44 -3.76
C ASP A 263 1.88 5.75 -4.39
N PHE A 264 1.51 5.96 -5.67
CA PHE A 264 2.00 7.05 -6.50
C PHE A 264 1.20 8.35 -6.38
N ASN A 265 0.22 8.46 -5.48
CA ASN A 265 -0.52 9.70 -5.30
C ASN A 265 0.33 10.89 -4.80
N GLY A 266 1.50 10.60 -4.22
CA GLY A 266 2.49 11.60 -3.84
C GLY A 266 3.57 11.87 -4.88
N LEU A 267 3.49 11.25 -6.07
CA LEU A 267 4.44 11.48 -7.15
C LEU A 267 4.26 12.88 -7.71
N SER A 268 5.37 13.58 -7.88
CA SER A 268 5.42 14.89 -8.55
C SER A 268 6.63 14.98 -9.45
N CYS A 269 6.54 15.82 -10.48
CA CYS A 269 7.68 16.20 -11.30
C CYS A 269 8.35 17.44 -10.72
N LEU A 270 9.67 17.47 -10.74
CA LEU A 270 10.47 18.61 -10.30
C LEU A 270 10.92 19.37 -11.54
N PHE A 271 10.27 20.49 -11.84
CA PHE A 271 10.72 21.37 -12.93
C PHE A 271 11.54 22.53 -12.37
N PRO A 272 12.72 22.83 -12.98
CA PRO A 272 13.47 24.02 -12.63
C PRO A 272 12.60 25.27 -12.82
N GLY A 273 12.42 26.08 -11.80
CA GLY A 273 11.62 27.29 -11.85
C GLY A 273 10.27 27.23 -11.13
N ASP A 274 9.66 26.05 -11.02
CA ASP A 274 8.39 25.91 -10.28
C ASP A 274 8.58 25.92 -8.77
N TYR A 275 9.76 25.44 -8.30
CA TYR A 275 10.12 25.35 -6.89
C TYR A 275 11.63 25.62 -6.70
N PRO A 276 12.11 26.87 -6.91
CA PRO A 276 13.53 27.18 -6.85
C PRO A 276 14.18 26.86 -5.48
N ASP A 277 13.47 27.10 -4.39
CA ASP A 277 13.96 26.81 -3.03
C ASP A 277 13.99 25.31 -2.70
N ASP A 278 13.05 24.54 -3.25
CA ASP A 278 12.96 23.10 -3.07
C ASP A 278 14.00 22.32 -3.88
N PHE A 279 14.44 22.82 -5.02
CA PHE A 279 15.39 22.15 -5.89
C PHE A 279 16.80 22.09 -5.26
N GLY A 280 17.25 23.18 -4.67
CA GLY A 280 18.53 23.24 -3.97
C GLY A 280 18.60 22.39 -2.70
N TYR A 281 17.47 22.20 -2.01
CA TYR A 281 17.40 21.44 -0.76
C TYR A 281 17.32 19.93 -0.99
N ARG A 282 16.88 19.49 -2.15
CA ARG A 282 16.60 18.07 -2.49
C ARG A 282 17.68 17.38 -3.31
N LEU A 283 18.63 18.12 -3.83
CA LEU A 283 19.81 17.57 -4.49
C LEU A 283 21.02 17.40 -3.53
N ARG A 284 20.85 17.79 -2.27
CA ARG A 284 21.79 17.54 -1.19
C ARG A 284 21.34 16.34 -0.40
#